data_e7b5117af8f9ad3fa96a17997a920b5e
#
_entry.id   e7b5117af8f9ad3fa96a17997a920b5e
#
_cell.length_a   1.000
_cell.length_b   1.000
_cell.length_c   1.000
_cell.angle_alpha   90.00
_cell.angle_beta   90.00
_cell.angle_gamma   90.00
#
_symmetry.space_group_name_H-M   'P 1'
#
loop_
_entity.id
_entity.type
_entity.pdbx_description
1 polymer ?
#
loop_
_entity_poly.entity_id
_entity_poly.type
_entity_poly.pdbx_seq_one_letter_code
_entity_poly.pdbx_strand_id
1 'polypeptide(L)'
;ATVSILALSFTAACGSGQSTASNSTDSDDITQQTYKPGKLTIATGQPAYEPWVMNDKPESGEGYEAAVAYAVADKLGFKKSDVVWTRTAFDTAIAPGAKDWDFNIQQFGITDERKKAVDFSSSYYNDSQSVVVKKDSKFANATKVSDLKDATVGVMVGTLAYDYAKANIKDDIQTFNDDAA
;
A
#
# COMPACT_ATOMS: atom_id res chain seq x y z
N ALA A 1 42.21 49.08 -46.76
CA ALA A 1 40.91 49.07 -46.07
C ALA A 1 39.83 49.15 -47.14
N THR A 2 39.24 48.03 -47.53
CA THR A 2 38.12 47.95 -48.48
C THR A 2 37.00 47.23 -47.79
N VAL A 3 35.87 47.95 -47.62
CA VAL A 3 34.64 47.49 -47.06
C VAL A 3 33.82 46.90 -48.22
N SER A 4 33.49 45.62 -48.16
CA SER A 4 32.53 44.96 -49.04
C SER A 4 31.21 44.76 -48.33
N ILE A 5 30.17 45.40 -48.80
CA ILE A 5 28.80 45.27 -48.36
C ILE A 5 28.16 44.11 -49.15
N LEU A 6 27.73 43.06 -48.45
CA LEU A 6 27.01 41.94 -49.03
C LEU A 6 25.52 42.12 -48.75
N ALA A 7 24.72 42.32 -49.78
CA ALA A 7 23.29 42.43 -49.71
C ALA A 7 22.64 41.04 -49.58
N LEU A 8 21.87 40.80 -48.50
CA LEU A 8 21.01 39.62 -48.36
C LEU A 8 19.65 39.84 -48.98
N SER A 9 19.33 39.06 -50.00
CA SER A 9 18.02 38.94 -50.63
C SER A 9 17.12 38.04 -49.78
N PHE A 10 16.01 38.56 -49.29
CA PHE A 10 14.94 37.78 -48.68
C PHE A 10 14.10 37.14 -49.76
N THR A 11 14.08 35.83 -49.84
CA THR A 11 13.08 35.05 -50.57
C THR A 11 12.01 34.57 -49.56
N ALA A 12 10.81 35.11 -49.61
CA ALA A 12 9.67 34.62 -48.93
C ALA A 12 9.18 33.33 -49.60
N ALA A 13 9.41 32.19 -49.00
CA ALA A 13 8.78 30.94 -49.38
C ALA A 13 7.57 30.71 -48.47
N CYS A 14 6.36 30.84 -48.99
CA CYS A 14 5.13 30.31 -48.39
C CYS A 14 5.19 28.79 -48.50
N GLY A 15 5.55 28.13 -47.40
CA GLY A 15 5.48 26.68 -47.25
C GLY A 15 4.28 26.35 -46.34
N SER A 16 3.34 25.62 -46.89
CA SER A 16 2.17 25.02 -46.25
C SER A 16 2.52 24.39 -44.91
N GLY A 17 1.82 24.80 -43.85
CA GLY A 17 1.98 24.31 -42.51
C GLY A 17 1.76 22.79 -42.40
N GLN A 18 2.84 22.07 -42.21
CA GLN A 18 2.81 20.74 -41.68
C GLN A 18 2.90 20.91 -40.16
N SER A 19 1.74 20.81 -39.51
CA SER A 19 1.67 20.71 -38.06
C SER A 19 2.43 19.45 -37.67
N THR A 20 3.70 19.60 -37.30
CA THR A 20 4.34 18.59 -36.49
C THR A 20 3.58 18.55 -35.16
N ALA A 21 2.67 17.57 -35.04
CA ALA A 21 2.16 17.17 -33.76
C ALA A 21 3.38 16.86 -32.88
N SER A 22 3.71 17.79 -32.00
CA SER A 22 4.57 17.49 -30.87
C SER A 22 3.88 16.35 -30.14
N ASN A 23 4.41 15.15 -30.24
CA ASN A 23 4.13 14.07 -29.34
C ASN A 23 4.59 14.56 -27.97
N SER A 24 3.78 15.33 -27.26
CA SER A 24 3.86 15.43 -25.83
C SER A 24 3.55 14.01 -25.36
N THR A 25 4.61 13.26 -25.05
CA THR A 25 4.50 12.05 -24.24
C THR A 25 3.67 12.45 -23.03
N ASP A 26 2.51 11.83 -22.94
CA ASP A 26 1.48 12.07 -21.93
C ASP A 26 2.11 11.75 -20.57
N SER A 27 2.80 12.75 -19.99
CA SER A 27 3.42 12.63 -18.66
C SER A 27 2.37 12.53 -17.55
N ASP A 28 1.09 12.67 -17.92
CA ASP A 28 -0.04 12.65 -17.00
C ASP A 28 -0.75 11.28 -16.97
N ASP A 29 -0.37 10.33 -17.82
CA ASP A 29 -0.92 8.97 -17.77
C ASP A 29 -0.37 8.21 -16.57
N ILE A 30 -1.15 8.12 -15.52
CA ILE A 30 -0.80 7.42 -14.28
C ILE A 30 -0.41 5.96 -14.52
N THR A 31 -0.92 5.33 -15.59
CA THR A 31 -0.59 3.92 -15.89
C THR A 31 0.86 3.75 -16.34
N GLN A 32 1.54 4.82 -16.75
CA GLN A 32 2.94 4.82 -17.14
C GLN A 32 3.88 5.23 -15.98
N GLN A 33 3.34 5.70 -14.85
CA GLN A 33 4.12 6.18 -13.70
C GLN A 33 4.27 5.13 -12.59
N THR A 34 3.77 3.93 -12.81
CA THR A 34 3.83 2.81 -11.85
C THR A 34 5.20 2.15 -11.81
N TYR A 35 5.47 1.38 -10.76
CA TYR A 35 6.69 0.58 -10.60
C TYR A 35 7.06 -0.22 -11.85
N LYS A 36 6.05 -0.79 -12.52
CA LYS A 36 6.18 -1.39 -13.86
C LYS A 36 5.21 -0.70 -14.80
N PRO A 37 5.66 0.17 -15.71
CA PRO A 37 4.76 0.87 -16.62
C PRO A 37 3.74 -0.07 -17.29
N GLY A 38 2.48 0.32 -17.27
CA GLY A 38 1.36 -0.47 -17.79
C GLY A 38 0.85 -1.58 -16.87
N LYS A 39 1.46 -1.76 -15.69
CA LYS A 39 1.02 -2.71 -14.65
C LYS A 39 0.86 -1.99 -13.32
N LEU A 40 -0.12 -2.40 -12.53
CA LEU A 40 -0.28 -1.96 -11.15
C LEU A 40 0.15 -3.10 -10.22
N THR A 41 1.29 -2.93 -9.56
CA THR A 41 1.84 -3.92 -8.62
C THR A 41 1.33 -3.62 -7.21
N ILE A 42 0.53 -4.52 -6.66
CA ILE A 42 -0.10 -4.36 -5.34
C ILE A 42 0.50 -5.38 -4.38
N ALA A 43 1.00 -4.90 -3.23
CA ALA A 43 1.49 -5.77 -2.18
C ALA A 43 0.41 -6.06 -1.13
N THR A 44 0.38 -7.29 -0.64
CA THR A 44 -0.45 -7.71 0.49
C THR A 44 0.28 -8.72 1.38
N GLY A 45 -0.33 -9.13 2.48
CA GLY A 45 0.26 -10.01 3.47
C GLY A 45 0.64 -11.40 2.97
N GLN A 46 1.53 -12.04 3.72
CA GLN A 46 1.89 -13.44 3.56
C GLN A 46 1.92 -14.13 4.92
N PRO A 47 0.85 -14.88 5.27
CA PRO A 47 -0.39 -15.04 4.52
C PRO A 47 -1.27 -13.80 4.51
N ALA A 48 -2.24 -13.73 3.59
CA ALA A 48 -3.33 -12.77 3.63
C ALA A 48 -4.59 -13.46 4.19
N TYR A 49 -5.23 -12.82 5.16
CA TYR A 49 -6.28 -13.44 5.98
C TYR A 49 -7.70 -13.09 5.51
N GLU A 50 -8.60 -14.03 5.73
CA GLU A 50 -10.05 -13.79 5.65
C GLU A 50 -10.50 -12.90 6.82
N PRO A 51 -11.47 -12.04 6.61
CA PRO A 51 -12.28 -11.81 5.40
C PRO A 51 -11.67 -10.78 4.43
N TRP A 52 -10.44 -10.34 4.67
CA TRP A 52 -9.76 -9.33 3.86
C TRP A 52 -9.38 -9.85 2.48
N VAL A 53 -8.81 -11.05 2.45
CA VAL A 53 -8.50 -11.80 1.23
C VAL A 53 -8.97 -13.23 1.43
N MET A 54 -9.88 -13.70 0.57
CA MET A 54 -10.41 -15.06 0.70
C MET A 54 -9.41 -16.10 0.21
N ASN A 55 -9.28 -17.19 0.98
CA ASN A 55 -8.43 -18.35 0.66
C ASN A 55 -6.96 -17.99 0.36
N ASP A 56 -6.44 -16.90 0.94
CA ASP A 56 -5.10 -16.40 0.65
C ASP A 56 -4.82 -16.17 -0.86
N LYS A 57 -5.86 -15.75 -1.62
CA LYS A 57 -5.82 -15.56 -3.08
C LYS A 57 -6.27 -14.14 -3.48
N PRO A 58 -5.42 -13.12 -3.32
CA PRO A 58 -5.80 -11.74 -3.64
C PRO A 58 -6.16 -11.55 -5.12
N GLU A 59 -5.57 -12.35 -6.02
CA GLU A 59 -5.86 -12.34 -7.46
C GLU A 59 -7.30 -12.74 -7.80
N SER A 60 -8.00 -13.43 -6.91
CA SER A 60 -9.43 -13.75 -7.10
C SER A 60 -10.29 -12.47 -7.11
N GLY A 61 -9.91 -11.46 -6.33
CA GLY A 61 -10.71 -10.28 -6.05
C GLY A 61 -11.78 -10.53 -4.97
N GLU A 62 -11.75 -11.70 -4.32
CA GLU A 62 -12.65 -12.07 -3.25
C GLU A 62 -12.05 -11.68 -1.89
N GLY A 63 -12.89 -11.08 -1.04
CA GLY A 63 -12.50 -10.47 0.23
C GLY A 63 -12.47 -8.95 0.15
N TYR A 64 -12.61 -8.30 1.30
CA TYR A 64 -12.80 -6.86 1.36
C TYR A 64 -11.64 -6.08 0.73
N GLU A 65 -10.40 -6.34 1.14
CA GLU A 65 -9.23 -5.62 0.61
C GLU A 65 -8.91 -6.01 -0.84
N ALA A 66 -9.10 -7.27 -1.21
CA ALA A 66 -8.93 -7.68 -2.60
C ALA A 66 -9.92 -6.94 -3.53
N ALA A 67 -11.18 -6.78 -3.09
CA ALA A 67 -12.19 -6.02 -3.84
C ALA A 67 -11.84 -4.51 -3.90
N VAL A 68 -11.42 -3.91 -2.79
CA VAL A 68 -10.97 -2.51 -2.74
C VAL A 68 -9.80 -2.28 -3.68
N ALA A 69 -8.80 -3.16 -3.68
CA ALA A 69 -7.63 -3.07 -4.55
C ALA A 69 -8.01 -3.05 -6.05
N TYR A 70 -8.92 -3.94 -6.46
CA TYR A 70 -9.39 -3.93 -7.84
C TYR A 70 -10.27 -2.72 -8.17
N ALA A 71 -11.04 -2.20 -7.21
CA ALA A 71 -11.79 -0.96 -7.41
C ALA A 71 -10.86 0.26 -7.59
N VAL A 72 -9.75 0.31 -6.85
CA VAL A 72 -8.70 1.31 -7.02
C VAL A 72 -8.04 1.16 -8.39
N ALA A 73 -7.67 -0.06 -8.79
CA ALA A 73 -7.09 -0.34 -10.10
C ALA A 73 -7.98 0.16 -11.24
N ASP A 74 -9.28 -0.15 -11.19
CA ASP A 74 -10.26 0.31 -12.19
C ASP A 74 -10.33 1.85 -12.25
N LYS A 75 -10.34 2.53 -11.10
CA LYS A 75 -10.35 4.01 -11.03
C LYS A 75 -9.08 4.64 -11.57
N LEU A 76 -7.95 3.96 -11.48
CA LEU A 76 -6.67 4.39 -12.03
C LEU A 76 -6.52 4.01 -13.52
N GLY A 77 -7.50 3.36 -14.12
CA GLY A 77 -7.50 2.99 -15.55
C GLY A 77 -6.85 1.64 -15.86
N PHE A 78 -6.51 0.83 -14.85
CA PHE A 78 -5.95 -0.51 -15.06
C PHE A 78 -7.05 -1.56 -15.23
N LYS A 79 -6.87 -2.47 -16.19
CA LYS A 79 -7.69 -3.67 -16.28
C LYS A 79 -7.30 -4.66 -15.19
N LYS A 80 -8.20 -5.56 -14.80
CA LYS A 80 -7.89 -6.63 -13.85
C LYS A 80 -6.67 -7.47 -14.27
N SER A 81 -6.46 -7.69 -15.55
CA SER A 81 -5.30 -8.39 -16.13
C SER A 81 -3.97 -7.64 -16.00
N ASP A 82 -4.01 -6.37 -15.67
CA ASP A 82 -2.83 -5.52 -15.52
C ASP A 82 -2.42 -5.35 -14.05
N VAL A 83 -3.22 -5.89 -13.13
CA VAL A 83 -2.87 -5.96 -11.70
C VAL A 83 -1.93 -7.14 -11.46
N VAL A 84 -0.83 -6.86 -10.79
CA VAL A 84 0.18 -7.85 -10.36
C VAL A 84 0.20 -7.85 -8.83
N TRP A 85 -0.02 -8.99 -8.22
CA TRP A 85 0.07 -9.13 -6.78
C TRP A 85 1.48 -9.58 -6.35
N THR A 86 1.98 -8.99 -5.28
CA THR A 86 3.19 -9.42 -4.58
C THR A 86 2.90 -9.62 -3.10
N ARG A 87 3.76 -10.38 -2.42
CA ARG A 87 3.60 -10.72 -1.01
C ARG A 87 4.71 -10.08 -0.20
N THR A 88 4.36 -9.56 0.98
CA THR A 88 5.33 -8.95 1.88
C THR A 88 4.96 -9.21 3.34
N ALA A 89 5.96 -9.33 4.21
CA ALA A 89 5.72 -9.35 5.64
C ALA A 89 5.22 -7.98 6.11
N PHE A 90 4.44 -7.96 7.19
CA PHE A 90 3.79 -6.75 7.71
C PHE A 90 4.81 -5.66 8.07
N ASP A 91 5.84 -6.01 8.82
CA ASP A 91 6.91 -5.09 9.24
C ASP A 91 7.76 -4.59 8.05
N THR A 92 8.00 -5.45 7.06
CA THR A 92 8.73 -5.10 5.84
C THR A 92 7.97 -4.09 4.98
N ALA A 93 6.65 -4.21 4.91
CA ALA A 93 5.82 -3.30 4.13
C ALA A 93 5.90 -1.85 4.63
N ILE A 94 5.97 -1.66 5.96
CA ILE A 94 6.00 -0.33 6.59
C ILE A 94 7.43 0.19 6.81
N ALA A 95 8.47 -0.64 6.62
CA ALA A 95 9.86 -0.21 6.79
C ALA A 95 10.23 0.91 5.79
N PRO A 96 11.08 1.87 6.16
CA PRO A 96 11.55 2.90 5.24
C PRO A 96 12.31 2.31 4.05
N GLY A 97 12.31 3.02 2.90
CA GLY A 97 13.10 2.68 1.72
C GLY A 97 12.26 2.36 0.49
N ALA A 98 12.94 2.14 -0.62
CA ALA A 98 12.31 1.82 -1.90
C ALA A 98 11.54 0.51 -1.83
N LYS A 99 10.43 0.46 -2.55
CA LYS A 99 9.54 -0.69 -2.66
C LYS A 99 9.49 -1.18 -4.11
N ASP A 100 9.20 -2.45 -4.28
CA ASP A 100 9.02 -3.11 -5.57
C ASP A 100 7.54 -3.27 -5.95
N TRP A 101 6.70 -2.35 -5.46
CA TRP A 101 5.26 -2.28 -5.67
C TRP A 101 4.76 -0.83 -5.65
N ASP A 102 3.55 -0.59 -6.18
CA ASP A 102 2.93 0.74 -6.25
C ASP A 102 2.23 1.12 -4.95
N PHE A 103 1.48 0.19 -4.37
CA PHE A 103 0.91 0.36 -3.04
C PHE A 103 0.74 -0.98 -2.31
N ASN A 104 0.61 -0.88 -0.98
CA ASN A 104 0.31 -2.02 -0.12
C ASN A 104 -1.10 -1.89 0.47
N ILE A 105 -1.80 -3.01 0.60
CA ILE A 105 -3.11 -3.11 1.26
C ILE A 105 -3.09 -4.32 2.20
N GLN A 106 -3.02 -4.06 3.53
CA GLN A 106 -2.73 -5.08 4.53
C GLN A 106 -3.15 -4.63 5.95
N GLN A 107 -4.35 -4.09 6.11
CA GLN A 107 -4.94 -3.66 7.38
C GLN A 107 -4.04 -2.73 8.23
N PHE A 108 -3.26 -1.86 7.59
CA PHE A 108 -2.41 -0.92 8.32
C PHE A 108 -3.24 0.19 8.99
N GLY A 109 -3.12 0.30 10.31
CA GLY A 109 -3.59 1.48 11.02
C GLY A 109 -2.74 2.71 10.71
N ILE A 110 -3.38 3.85 10.47
CA ILE A 110 -2.72 5.12 10.15
C ILE A 110 -2.25 5.76 11.47
N THR A 111 -0.94 5.98 11.63
CA THR A 111 -0.36 6.68 12.77
C THR A 111 0.66 7.72 12.33
N ASP A 112 0.90 8.72 13.17
CA ASP A 112 1.90 9.76 12.86
C ASP A 112 3.32 9.20 12.81
N GLU A 113 3.61 8.12 13.56
CA GLU A 113 4.89 7.44 13.48
C GLU A 113 5.09 6.76 12.12
N ARG A 114 4.07 6.02 11.66
CA ARG A 114 4.11 5.33 10.36
C ARG A 114 4.17 6.30 9.17
N LYS A 115 3.51 7.45 9.29
CA LYS A 115 3.59 8.54 8.27
C LYS A 115 4.99 9.11 8.06
N LYS A 116 5.93 8.88 8.98
CA LYS A 116 7.33 9.27 8.79
C LYS A 116 8.06 8.36 7.81
N ALA A 117 7.57 7.16 7.59
CA ALA A 117 8.21 6.13 6.77
C ALA A 117 7.49 5.90 5.44
N VAL A 118 6.15 6.03 5.41
CA VAL A 118 5.30 5.77 4.24
C VAL A 118 4.13 6.76 4.19
N ASP A 119 3.62 7.00 2.99
CA ASP A 119 2.39 7.75 2.77
C ASP A 119 1.16 6.83 2.92
N PHE A 120 0.04 7.43 3.32
CA PHE A 120 -1.24 6.75 3.48
C PHE A 120 -2.32 7.37 2.63
N SER A 121 -3.20 6.54 2.10
CA SER A 121 -4.48 6.97 1.55
C SER A 121 -5.42 7.47 2.66
N SER A 122 -6.60 7.96 2.30
CA SER A 122 -7.71 8.06 3.24
C SER A 122 -8.05 6.68 3.81
N SER A 123 -8.55 6.65 5.06
CA SER A 123 -9.01 5.39 5.67
C SER A 123 -10.17 4.80 4.83
N TYR A 124 -10.06 3.53 4.48
CA TYR A 124 -11.08 2.78 3.77
C TYR A 124 -11.87 1.83 4.69
N TYR A 125 -11.42 1.64 5.93
CA TYR A 125 -12.07 0.83 6.96
C TYR A 125 -11.76 1.37 8.36
N ASN A 126 -12.70 1.23 9.30
CA ASN A 126 -12.46 1.51 10.70
C ASN A 126 -12.58 0.22 11.50
N ASP A 127 -11.56 -0.09 12.27
CA ASP A 127 -11.45 -1.30 13.06
C ASP A 127 -11.22 -0.98 14.54
N SER A 128 -11.37 -1.99 15.39
CA SER A 128 -11.09 -1.94 16.82
C SER A 128 -10.26 -3.14 17.25
N GLN A 129 -9.43 -2.95 18.25
CA GLN A 129 -8.64 -4.03 18.83
C GLN A 129 -9.49 -4.86 19.80
N SER A 130 -9.32 -6.17 19.75
CA SER A 130 -9.98 -7.11 20.65
C SER A 130 -8.98 -8.13 21.19
N VAL A 131 -9.25 -8.68 22.35
CA VAL A 131 -8.46 -9.77 22.94
C VAL A 131 -9.21 -11.08 22.78
N VAL A 132 -8.56 -12.06 22.18
CA VAL A 132 -9.08 -13.42 22.08
C VAL A 132 -8.48 -14.27 23.19
N VAL A 133 -9.32 -15.03 23.90
CA VAL A 133 -8.89 -15.98 24.94
C VAL A 133 -9.51 -17.35 24.68
N LYS A 134 -8.81 -18.40 25.11
CA LYS A 134 -9.35 -19.76 25.05
C LYS A 134 -10.59 -19.86 25.94
N LYS A 135 -11.61 -20.57 25.48
CA LYS A 135 -12.90 -20.73 26.16
C LYS A 135 -12.77 -21.34 27.56
N ASP A 136 -11.78 -22.21 27.74
CA ASP A 136 -11.46 -22.91 29.00
C ASP A 136 -10.34 -22.23 29.80
N SER A 137 -9.89 -21.05 29.39
CA SER A 137 -8.90 -20.26 30.09
C SER A 137 -9.48 -19.68 31.38
N LYS A 138 -8.63 -19.53 32.42
CA LYS A 138 -8.98 -18.76 33.62
C LYS A 138 -9.36 -17.30 33.32
N PHE A 139 -9.02 -16.80 32.13
CA PHE A 139 -9.33 -15.45 31.66
C PHE A 139 -10.56 -15.38 30.78
N ALA A 140 -11.30 -16.49 30.57
CA ALA A 140 -12.47 -16.54 29.68
C ALA A 140 -13.58 -15.53 30.04
N ASN A 141 -13.65 -15.14 31.32
CA ASN A 141 -14.62 -14.17 31.82
C ASN A 141 -14.01 -12.78 32.07
N ALA A 142 -12.82 -12.49 31.56
CA ALA A 142 -12.21 -11.17 31.67
C ALA A 142 -13.09 -10.13 30.93
N THR A 143 -13.40 -9.02 31.61
CA THR A 143 -14.22 -7.93 31.06
C THR A 143 -13.43 -6.63 30.97
N LYS A 144 -12.24 -6.59 31.54
CA LYS A 144 -11.36 -5.43 31.56
C LYS A 144 -9.93 -5.84 31.18
N VAL A 145 -9.21 -4.95 30.58
CA VAL A 145 -7.79 -5.13 30.23
C VAL A 145 -6.96 -5.45 31.47
N SER A 146 -7.24 -4.83 32.61
CA SER A 146 -6.58 -5.09 33.90
C SER A 146 -6.70 -6.54 34.42
N ASP A 147 -7.73 -7.28 33.98
CA ASP A 147 -7.93 -8.67 34.35
C ASP A 147 -6.90 -9.60 33.68
N LEU A 148 -6.19 -9.10 32.66
CA LEU A 148 -5.25 -9.85 31.83
C LEU A 148 -3.79 -9.69 32.25
N LYS A 149 -3.47 -8.94 33.29
CA LYS A 149 -2.10 -8.66 33.73
C LYS A 149 -1.25 -9.92 34.00
N ASP A 150 -1.90 -10.99 34.46
CA ASP A 150 -1.27 -12.28 34.76
C ASP A 150 -1.40 -13.29 33.59
N ALA A 151 -1.90 -12.84 32.43
CA ALA A 151 -2.00 -13.67 31.24
C ALA A 151 -0.64 -13.74 30.50
N THR A 152 -0.42 -14.83 29.79
CA THR A 152 0.57 -14.86 28.70
C THR A 152 -0.09 -14.22 27.49
N VAL A 153 0.44 -13.07 27.04
CA VAL A 153 -0.11 -12.30 25.95
C VAL A 153 0.79 -12.48 24.74
N GLY A 154 0.20 -12.92 23.62
CA GLY A 154 0.88 -13.04 22.35
C GLY A 154 0.28 -12.05 21.33
N VAL A 155 1.12 -11.40 20.54
CA VAL A 155 0.70 -10.48 19.47
C VAL A 155 1.68 -10.51 18.31
N MET A 156 1.19 -10.15 17.14
CA MET A 156 2.05 -9.98 15.96
C MET A 156 2.94 -8.74 16.11
N VAL A 157 4.23 -8.89 15.79
CA VAL A 157 5.23 -7.83 15.90
C VAL A 157 4.90 -6.65 14.97
N GLY A 158 5.18 -5.43 15.42
CA GLY A 158 4.99 -4.20 14.62
C GLY A 158 3.53 -3.75 14.46
N THR A 159 2.59 -4.38 15.19
CA THR A 159 1.16 -4.02 15.14
C THR A 159 0.78 -3.00 16.22
N LEU A 160 -0.34 -2.29 16.01
CA LEU A 160 -0.94 -1.44 17.05
C LEU A 160 -1.44 -2.26 18.25
N ALA A 161 -1.77 -3.53 18.04
CA ALA A 161 -2.13 -4.45 19.12
C ALA A 161 -0.95 -4.68 20.06
N TYR A 162 0.27 -4.81 19.54
CA TYR A 162 1.49 -4.91 20.34
C TYR A 162 1.71 -3.66 21.20
N ASP A 163 1.63 -2.48 20.58
CA ASP A 163 1.82 -1.21 21.29
C ASP A 163 0.78 -1.03 22.40
N TYR A 164 -0.49 -1.35 22.08
CA TYR A 164 -1.58 -1.29 23.05
C TYR A 164 -1.39 -2.27 24.20
N ALA A 165 -1.05 -3.52 23.91
CA ALA A 165 -0.85 -4.56 24.93
C ALA A 165 0.30 -4.20 25.88
N LYS A 166 1.40 -3.69 25.33
CA LYS A 166 2.57 -3.26 26.11
C LYS A 166 2.24 -2.07 27.00
N ALA A 167 1.48 -1.10 26.51
CA ALA A 167 1.12 0.09 27.27
C ALA A 167 0.04 -0.17 28.34
N ASN A 168 -0.85 -1.14 28.15
CA ASN A 168 -2.08 -1.27 28.94
C ASN A 168 -2.24 -2.62 29.68
N ILE A 169 -1.51 -3.66 29.29
CA ILE A 169 -1.62 -4.98 29.91
C ILE A 169 -0.35 -5.29 30.70
N LYS A 170 0.80 -5.42 30.04
CA LYS A 170 2.08 -5.76 30.65
C LYS A 170 3.24 -5.53 29.70
N ASP A 171 4.47 -5.41 30.23
CA ASP A 171 5.68 -5.23 29.41
C ASP A 171 6.14 -6.52 28.72
N ASP A 172 5.93 -7.68 29.36
CA ASP A 172 6.35 -8.99 28.87
C ASP A 172 5.31 -9.56 27.89
N ILE A 173 5.50 -9.25 26.61
CA ILE A 173 4.63 -9.67 25.51
C ILE A 173 5.39 -10.65 24.61
N GLN A 174 4.80 -11.81 24.35
CA GLN A 174 5.30 -12.73 23.32
C GLN A 174 4.97 -12.22 21.94
N THR A 175 5.98 -12.14 21.06
CA THR A 175 5.79 -11.65 19.69
C THR A 175 5.87 -12.79 18.69
N PHE A 176 5.05 -12.71 17.65
CA PHE A 176 4.96 -13.63 16.53
C PHE A 176 5.08 -12.87 15.21
N ASN A 177 5.44 -13.55 14.13
CA ASN A 177 5.60 -12.93 12.82
C ASN A 177 4.28 -12.80 12.06
N ASP A 178 3.26 -13.54 12.48
CA ASP A 178 1.90 -13.48 11.94
C ASP A 178 0.86 -13.87 13.00
N ASP A 179 -0.42 -13.65 12.70
CA ASP A 179 -1.52 -13.88 13.64
C ASP A 179 -1.94 -15.37 13.73
N ALA A 180 -1.40 -16.25 12.89
CA ALA A 180 -1.68 -17.68 12.89
C ALA A 180 -0.60 -18.52 13.61
N ALA A 181 0.47 -17.89 14.09
CA ALA A 181 1.63 -18.53 14.72
C ALA A 181 1.36 -19.03 16.16
#